data_d500a054747c9fe7ee12549464232eec
#
_entry.id   d500a054747c9fe7ee12549464232eec
#
_cell.length_a   1.000
_cell.length_b   1.000
_cell.length_c   1.000
_cell.angle_alpha   90.00
_cell.angle_beta   90.00
_cell.angle_gamma   90.00
#
_symmetry.space_group_name_H-M   'P 1'
#
loop_
_entity.id
_entity.type
_entity.pdbx_description
1 polymer ?
#
loop_
_entity_poly.entity_id
_entity_poly.type
_entity_poly.pdbx_seq_one_letter_code
_entity_poly.pdbx_strand_id
1 'polypeptide(L)'
;MPSPMPGPDPGDVLIGQGRQRNDYLSRVARQIAQYRVYPASASNNNQGGRVVMRVTVARDGQVLDVRVGTSSGWPAIDAAELETIRKAAPFPPLPSEMPGDPVVLVLPVTYNPPGARGR
;
A
#
# COMPACT_ATOMS: atom_id res chain seq x y z
N MET A 1 -9.61 22.07 -15.78
CA MET A 1 -9.03 20.77 -16.06
C MET A 1 -8.25 20.29 -14.85
N PRO A 2 -8.58 19.12 -14.35
CA PRO A 2 -7.85 18.63 -13.20
C PRO A 2 -6.41 18.35 -13.56
N SER A 3 -5.52 18.61 -12.64
CA SER A 3 -4.13 18.25 -12.82
C SER A 3 -4.02 16.74 -12.90
N PRO A 4 -3.20 16.23 -13.81
CA PRO A 4 -2.94 14.80 -13.77
C PRO A 4 -2.29 14.43 -12.45
N MET A 5 -2.55 13.23 -11.99
CA MET A 5 -1.85 12.74 -10.83
C MET A 5 -0.35 12.82 -11.10
N PRO A 6 0.41 13.35 -10.16
CA PRO A 6 1.85 13.34 -10.37
C PRO A 6 2.33 11.90 -10.44
N GLY A 7 3.26 11.65 -11.34
CA GLY A 7 3.89 10.35 -11.39
C GLY A 7 4.72 10.11 -10.14
N PRO A 8 5.26 8.92 -10.01
CA PRO A 8 6.13 8.63 -8.87
C PRO A 8 7.38 9.50 -8.93
N ASP A 9 7.85 9.91 -7.76
CA ASP A 9 9.10 10.66 -7.65
C ASP A 9 10.28 9.74 -8.00
N PRO A 10 11.43 10.33 -8.36
CA PRO A 10 12.57 9.53 -8.78
C PRO A 10 13.02 8.46 -7.79
N GLY A 11 12.74 8.59 -6.52
CA GLY A 11 13.12 7.59 -5.53
C GLY A 11 12.10 6.50 -5.28
N ASP A 12 10.94 6.57 -5.92
CA ASP A 12 9.85 5.63 -5.64
C ASP A 12 10.15 4.27 -6.27
N VAL A 13 9.71 3.21 -5.57
CA VAL A 13 9.79 1.85 -6.06
C VAL A 13 8.39 1.42 -6.48
N LEU A 14 8.24 1.13 -7.77
CA LEU A 14 6.94 0.75 -8.33
C LEU A 14 6.85 -0.77 -8.44
N ILE A 15 5.63 -1.29 -8.24
CA ILE A 15 5.35 -2.70 -8.48
C ILE A 15 5.60 -3.02 -9.95
N GLY A 16 6.26 -4.14 -10.19
CA GLY A 16 6.52 -4.60 -11.56
C GLY A 16 7.88 -4.21 -12.12
N GLN A 17 8.72 -3.58 -11.32
CA GLN A 17 10.03 -3.14 -11.79
C GLN A 17 11.14 -3.97 -11.14
N GLY A 18 11.72 -4.86 -11.93
CA GLY A 18 12.84 -5.66 -11.49
C GLY A 18 12.44 -6.84 -10.62
N ARG A 19 13.19 -7.94 -10.74
CA ARG A 19 12.85 -9.15 -10.02
C ARG A 19 13.00 -8.99 -8.52
N GLN A 20 14.09 -8.39 -8.06
CA GLN A 20 14.30 -8.22 -6.61
C GLN A 20 13.25 -7.30 -6.01
N ARG A 21 12.86 -6.27 -6.74
CA ARG A 21 11.82 -5.36 -6.29
C ARG A 21 10.48 -6.09 -6.22
N ASN A 22 10.17 -6.91 -7.22
CA ASN A 22 8.92 -7.67 -7.22
C ASN A 22 8.89 -8.66 -6.07
N ASP A 23 9.99 -9.36 -5.82
CA ASP A 23 10.06 -10.32 -4.73
C ASP A 23 9.88 -9.62 -3.39
N TYR A 24 10.54 -8.49 -3.21
CA TYR A 24 10.41 -7.73 -1.97
C TYR A 24 8.98 -7.22 -1.78
N LEU A 25 8.43 -6.60 -2.83
CA LEU A 25 7.08 -6.05 -2.75
C LEU A 25 6.04 -7.15 -2.52
N SER A 26 6.24 -8.33 -3.09
CA SER A 26 5.35 -9.45 -2.84
C SER A 26 5.38 -9.89 -1.38
N ARG A 27 6.56 -9.92 -0.78
CA ARG A 27 6.68 -10.27 0.64
C ARG A 27 6.04 -9.22 1.53
N VAL A 28 6.24 -7.95 1.20
CA VAL A 28 5.62 -6.85 1.93
C VAL A 28 4.11 -6.94 1.82
N ALA A 29 3.61 -7.17 0.61
CA ALA A 29 2.16 -7.25 0.38
C ALA A 29 1.53 -8.40 1.16
N ARG A 30 2.19 -9.56 1.21
CA ARG A 30 1.68 -10.69 1.99
C ARG A 30 1.68 -10.39 3.47
N GLN A 31 2.72 -9.73 3.96
CA GLN A 31 2.78 -9.36 5.37
C GLN A 31 1.67 -8.39 5.74
N ILE A 32 1.46 -7.38 4.89
CA ILE A 32 0.40 -6.40 5.12
C ILE A 32 -0.96 -7.09 5.11
N ALA A 33 -1.18 -8.02 4.18
CA ALA A 33 -2.46 -8.71 4.05
C ALA A 33 -2.85 -9.47 5.31
N GLN A 34 -1.88 -9.94 6.09
CA GLN A 34 -2.17 -10.65 7.33
C GLN A 34 -2.85 -9.78 8.36
N TYR A 35 -2.71 -8.48 8.26
CA TYR A 35 -3.27 -7.53 9.22
C TYR A 35 -4.47 -6.79 8.67
N ARG A 36 -4.87 -7.08 7.44
CA ARG A 36 -5.94 -6.32 6.78
C ARG A 36 -7.30 -6.75 7.28
N VAL A 37 -8.10 -5.76 7.66
CA VAL A 37 -9.46 -5.97 8.11
C VAL A 37 -10.36 -5.04 7.29
N TYR A 38 -11.38 -5.60 6.65
CA TYR A 38 -12.35 -4.79 5.93
C TYR A 38 -13.18 -4.02 6.96
N PRO A 39 -13.19 -2.68 6.90
CA PRO A 39 -13.94 -1.93 7.92
C PRO A 39 -15.44 -2.21 7.81
N ALA A 40 -16.07 -2.39 8.96
CA ALA A 40 -17.48 -2.79 9.00
C ALA A 40 -18.37 -1.76 8.31
N SER A 41 -18.09 -0.47 8.52
CA SER A 41 -18.91 0.57 7.90
C SER A 41 -18.84 0.49 6.37
N ALA A 42 -17.69 0.21 5.81
CA ALA A 42 -17.55 0.07 4.37
C ALA A 42 -18.20 -1.23 3.88
N SER A 43 -17.98 -2.32 4.61
CA SER A 43 -18.56 -3.61 4.25
C SER A 43 -20.09 -3.56 4.26
N ASN A 44 -20.66 -2.98 5.29
CA ASN A 44 -22.12 -2.89 5.43
C ASN A 44 -22.75 -2.02 4.37
N ASN A 45 -22.03 -1.03 3.87
CA ASN A 45 -22.54 -0.13 2.85
C ASN A 45 -22.03 -0.49 1.45
N ASN A 46 -21.43 -1.66 1.33
CA ASN A 46 -20.95 -2.17 0.04
C ASN A 46 -19.96 -1.22 -0.62
N GLN A 47 -19.13 -0.56 0.18
CA GLN A 47 -18.12 0.36 -0.30
C GLN A 47 -16.84 -0.40 -0.61
N GLY A 48 -16.21 -0.04 -1.70
CA GLY A 48 -14.95 -0.63 -2.10
C GLY A 48 -14.23 0.31 -3.03
N GLY A 49 -13.01 -0.04 -3.37
CA GLY A 49 -12.23 0.79 -4.28
C GLY A 49 -10.75 0.51 -4.14
N ARG A 50 -9.99 1.27 -4.89
CA ARG A 50 -8.55 1.12 -4.92
C ARG A 50 -7.91 2.29 -4.19
N VAL A 51 -7.06 1.97 -3.23
CA VAL A 51 -6.28 2.97 -2.52
C VAL A 51 -4.81 2.74 -2.85
N VAL A 52 -4.07 3.82 -3.09
CA VAL A 52 -2.64 3.73 -3.34
C VAL A 52 -1.93 4.35 -2.15
N MET A 53 -1.09 3.57 -1.50
CA MET A 53 -0.37 4.02 -0.31
C MET A 53 1.08 4.33 -0.66
N ARG A 54 1.61 5.36 -0.03
CA ARG A 54 3.04 5.67 -0.14
C ARG A 54 3.66 5.42 1.22
N VAL A 55 4.63 4.53 1.24
CA VAL A 55 5.23 4.07 2.50
C VAL A 55 6.73 4.29 2.42
N THR A 56 7.26 5.09 3.31
CA THR A 56 8.71 5.35 3.37
C THR A 56 9.33 4.34 4.31
N VAL A 57 10.28 3.58 3.80
CA VAL A 57 10.88 2.46 4.52
C VAL A 57 12.39 2.64 4.58
N ALA A 58 12.95 2.49 5.77
CA ALA A 58 14.40 2.50 5.97
C ALA A 58 15.02 1.20 5.48
N ARG A 59 16.34 1.21 5.30
CA ARG A 59 17.03 0.02 4.80
C ARG A 59 16.80 -1.22 5.66
N ASP A 60 16.63 -1.03 6.96
CA ASP A 60 16.41 -2.15 7.87
C ASP A 60 14.95 -2.61 7.92
N GLY A 61 14.06 -1.97 7.17
CA GLY A 61 12.65 -2.35 7.12
C GLY A 61 11.74 -1.51 7.99
N GLN A 62 12.28 -0.58 8.75
CA GLN A 62 11.44 0.27 9.59
C GLN A 62 10.59 1.21 8.75
N VAL A 63 9.31 1.31 9.09
CA VAL A 63 8.40 2.21 8.39
C VAL A 63 8.51 3.59 9.03
N LEU A 64 8.99 4.54 8.23
CA LEU A 64 9.24 5.90 8.72
C LEU A 64 8.05 6.80 8.50
N ASP A 65 7.26 6.54 7.47
CA ASP A 65 6.10 7.36 7.12
C ASP A 65 5.13 6.55 6.28
N VAL A 66 3.84 6.77 6.50
CA VAL A 66 2.76 6.14 5.74
C VAL A 66 1.76 7.22 5.41
N ARG A 67 1.41 7.32 4.12
CA ARG A 67 0.38 8.28 3.72
C ARG A 67 -0.40 7.74 2.53
N VAL A 68 -1.62 8.27 2.37
CA VAL A 68 -2.46 7.93 1.24
C VAL A 68 -1.96 8.73 0.04
N GLY A 69 -1.54 8.03 -1.02
CA GLY A 69 -1.16 8.67 -2.26
C GLY A 69 -2.36 8.95 -3.14
N THR A 70 -3.24 7.97 -3.26
CA THR A 70 -4.50 8.11 -3.99
C THR A 70 -5.60 7.48 -3.17
N SER A 71 -6.63 8.27 -2.86
CA SER A 71 -7.74 7.80 -2.05
C SER A 71 -8.61 6.81 -2.83
N SER A 72 -9.19 5.86 -2.11
CA SER A 72 -10.20 4.97 -2.65
C SER A 72 -11.51 5.70 -2.94
N GLY A 73 -11.66 6.90 -2.41
CA GLY A 73 -12.94 7.61 -2.41
C GLY A 73 -13.74 7.41 -1.14
N TRP A 74 -13.28 6.53 -0.26
CA TRP A 74 -14.00 6.21 0.97
C TRP A 74 -13.06 6.37 2.17
N PRO A 75 -13.33 7.36 3.04
CA PRO A 75 -12.42 7.60 4.18
C PRO A 75 -12.21 6.38 5.07
N ALA A 76 -13.24 5.54 5.23
CA ALA A 76 -13.12 4.36 6.08
C ALA A 76 -12.10 3.37 5.51
N ILE A 77 -12.07 3.21 4.19
CA ILE A 77 -11.13 2.31 3.53
C ILE A 77 -9.72 2.88 3.60
N ASP A 78 -9.59 4.18 3.35
CA ASP A 78 -8.28 4.82 3.41
C ASP A 78 -7.69 4.70 4.81
N ALA A 79 -8.48 4.96 5.84
CA ALA A 79 -8.03 4.86 7.21
C ALA A 79 -7.69 3.41 7.59
N ALA A 80 -8.48 2.46 7.11
CA ALA A 80 -8.24 1.05 7.40
C ALA A 80 -6.90 0.60 6.84
N GLU A 81 -6.56 1.01 5.62
CA GLU A 81 -5.30 0.59 5.03
C GLU A 81 -4.12 1.26 5.74
N LEU A 82 -4.28 2.52 6.12
CA LEU A 82 -3.25 3.21 6.88
C LEU A 82 -2.92 2.46 8.17
N GLU A 83 -3.95 2.07 8.89
CA GLU A 83 -3.78 1.34 10.14
C GLU A 83 -3.19 -0.05 9.90
N THR A 84 -3.63 -0.70 8.82
CA THR A 84 -3.14 -2.02 8.46
C THR A 84 -1.63 -2.01 8.24
N ILE A 85 -1.13 -1.01 7.51
CA ILE A 85 0.30 -0.90 7.24
C ILE A 85 1.07 -0.65 8.53
N ARG A 86 0.55 0.20 9.40
CA ARG A 86 1.19 0.46 10.68
C ARG A 86 1.31 -0.80 11.53
N LYS A 87 0.27 -1.61 11.54
CA LYS A 87 0.28 -2.86 12.29
C LYS A 87 1.23 -3.88 11.70
N ALA A 88 1.41 -3.86 10.38
CA ALA A 88 2.28 -4.82 9.71
C ALA A 88 3.76 -4.48 9.87
N ALA A 89 4.09 -3.26 10.22
CA ALA A 89 5.48 -2.85 10.39
C ALA A 89 6.12 -3.56 11.58
N PRO A 90 7.43 -3.79 11.56
CA PRO A 90 8.38 -3.46 10.49
C PRO A 90 8.31 -4.45 9.34
N PHE A 91 8.78 -4.01 8.18
CA PHE A 91 8.86 -4.85 7.00
C PHE A 91 10.19 -5.59 6.96
N PRO A 92 10.35 -6.57 6.06
CA PRO A 92 11.67 -7.16 5.86
C PRO A 92 12.68 -6.10 5.42
N PRO A 93 13.96 -6.29 5.73
CA PRO A 93 14.97 -5.36 5.26
C PRO A 93 14.98 -5.29 3.75
N LEU A 94 15.35 -4.11 3.23
CA LEU A 94 15.43 -3.91 1.79
C LEU A 94 16.56 -4.77 1.21
N PRO A 95 16.34 -5.37 0.03
CA PRO A 95 17.42 -6.09 -0.64
C PRO A 95 18.58 -5.15 -0.94
N SER A 96 19.79 -5.68 -0.89
CA SER A 96 20.98 -4.86 -1.14
C SER A 96 21.00 -4.26 -2.55
N GLU A 97 20.31 -4.93 -3.49
CA GLU A 97 20.24 -4.46 -4.88
C GLU A 97 19.30 -3.29 -5.07
N MET A 98 18.39 -3.06 -4.12
CA MET A 98 17.47 -1.92 -4.22
C MET A 98 18.18 -0.67 -3.71
N PRO A 99 18.36 0.33 -4.57
CA PRO A 99 19.03 1.57 -4.14
C PRO A 99 18.10 2.43 -3.31
N GLY A 100 18.69 3.25 -2.47
CA GLY A 100 17.97 4.27 -1.73
C GLY A 100 17.97 4.01 -0.23
N ASP A 101 17.91 5.09 0.51
CA ASP A 101 17.84 5.05 1.96
C ASP A 101 17.34 6.41 2.46
N PRO A 102 16.08 6.52 2.79
CA PRO A 102 15.04 5.49 2.71
C PRO A 102 14.51 5.28 1.30
N VAL A 103 13.61 4.32 1.16
CA VAL A 103 12.95 4.04 -0.11
C VAL A 103 11.45 4.29 0.08
N VAL A 104 10.81 4.87 -0.93
CA VAL A 104 9.36 5.04 -0.91
C VAL A 104 8.72 3.94 -1.75
N LEU A 105 7.88 3.14 -1.09
CA LEU A 105 7.12 2.09 -1.76
C LEU A 105 5.75 2.64 -2.16
N VAL A 106 5.34 2.39 -3.39
CA VAL A 106 4.02 2.75 -3.88
C VAL A 106 3.22 1.47 -3.98
N LEU A 107 2.22 1.33 -3.11
CA LEU A 107 1.49 0.08 -2.91
C LEU A 107 0.01 0.27 -3.24
N PRO A 108 -0.44 -0.18 -4.42
CA PRO A 108 -1.87 -0.16 -4.73
C PRO A 108 -2.56 -1.34 -4.09
N VAL A 109 -3.72 -1.09 -3.51
CA VAL A 109 -4.52 -2.10 -2.82
C VAL A 109 -5.96 -1.94 -3.24
N THR A 110 -6.61 -3.03 -3.61
CA THR A 110 -8.02 -3.01 -3.98
C THR A 110 -8.85 -3.67 -2.88
N TYR A 111 -9.85 -2.93 -2.41
CA TYR A 111 -10.84 -3.45 -1.47
C TYR A 111 -12.08 -3.83 -2.25
N ASN A 112 -12.42 -5.11 -2.22
CA ASN A 112 -13.61 -5.62 -2.91
C ASN A 112 -14.72 -5.83 -1.89
N PRO A 113 -15.82 -5.09 -1.99
CA PRO A 113 -16.90 -5.27 -1.03
C PRO A 113 -17.52 -6.65 -1.16
N PRO A 114 -18.01 -7.23 -0.04
CA PRO A 114 -18.55 -8.58 -0.08
C PRO A 114 -19.69 -8.74 -1.07
N GLY A 115 -20.52 -7.72 -1.25
CA GLY A 115 -21.65 -7.80 -2.16
C GLY A 115 -21.27 -7.72 -3.62
N ALA A 116 -20.04 -7.36 -3.95
CA ALA A 116 -19.60 -7.26 -5.34
C ALA A 116 -19.24 -8.61 -5.95
N ARG A 117 -19.19 -9.65 -5.15
CA ARG A 117 -18.75 -10.96 -5.58
C ARG A 117 -19.92 -11.92 -5.67
N GLY A 118 -19.76 -12.95 -6.48
CA GLY A 118 -20.72 -14.03 -6.51
C GLY A 118 -21.99 -13.70 -7.22
N ARG A 119 -21.98 -12.72 -8.04
CA ARG A 119 -23.18 -12.38 -8.78
C ARG A 119 -23.05 -12.78 -10.22
#